data_697cac0ca9cae5b7571ebae5219c23a9
#
_entry.id   697cac0ca9cae5b7571ebae5219c23a9
#
_cell.length_a   1.000
_cell.length_b   1.000
_cell.length_c   1.000
_cell.angle_alpha   90.00
_cell.angle_beta   90.00
_cell.angle_gamma   90.00
#
_symmetry.space_group_name_H-M   'P 1'
#
loop_
_entity.id
_entity.type
_entity.pdbx_description
1 polymer ?
#
loop_
_entity_poly.entity_id
_entity_poly.type
_entity_poly.pdbx_seq_one_letter_code
_entity_poly.pdbx_strand_id
1 'polypeptide(L)'
;MKHVGLNVAADPLYTCSYTGVNAGMVICVADDAGMHSSQNEQDSRHHAIAAKVPMLEPSDSAEAYHFVKRAFELSEEFDTPVIVKMCTRVSHSQSIVDTGERVMPEPKKYEKNIAKYVMMPGNAIRRHPVVEERTRKLTAFAEHCEFNRV
;
A
#
# COMPACT_ATOMS: atom_id res chain seq x y z
N MET A 1 -0.05 6.80 -9.33
CA MET A 1 0.44 6.37 -10.66
C MET A 1 -0.58 5.47 -11.32
N LYS A 2 -0.48 5.21 -12.65
CA LYS A 2 -1.25 4.15 -13.32
C LYS A 2 -0.62 2.76 -13.08
N HIS A 3 -1.35 1.69 -13.42
CA HIS A 3 -0.84 0.32 -13.35
C HIS A 3 0.49 0.12 -14.09
N VAL A 4 0.65 0.72 -15.27
CA VAL A 4 1.92 0.67 -16.02
C VAL A 4 3.08 1.33 -15.25
N GLY A 5 2.80 2.38 -14.49
CA GLY A 5 3.77 3.02 -13.61
C GLY A 5 4.15 2.13 -12.42
N LEU A 6 3.18 1.41 -11.85
CA LEU A 6 3.45 0.44 -10.79
C LEU A 6 4.33 -0.71 -11.30
N ASN A 7 4.08 -1.19 -12.52
CA ASN A 7 4.91 -2.22 -13.14
C ASN A 7 6.37 -1.74 -13.30
N VAL A 8 6.57 -0.51 -13.76
CA VAL A 8 7.93 0.08 -13.84
C VAL A 8 8.55 0.23 -12.45
N ALA A 9 7.76 0.55 -11.43
CA ALA A 9 8.20 0.69 -10.05
C ALA A 9 8.19 -0.63 -9.25
N ALA A 10 8.06 -1.77 -9.90
CA ALA A 10 7.95 -3.07 -9.22
C ALA A 10 9.17 -3.36 -8.34
N ASP A 11 10.39 -3.22 -8.85
CA ASP A 11 11.60 -3.49 -8.06
C ASP A 11 11.71 -2.60 -6.82
N PRO A 12 11.53 -1.27 -6.87
CA PRO A 12 11.39 -0.45 -5.67
C PRO A 12 10.29 -0.91 -4.72
N LEU A 13 9.12 -1.32 -5.20
CA LEU A 13 8.03 -1.83 -4.36
C LEU A 13 8.44 -3.08 -3.58
N TYR A 14 9.03 -4.06 -4.26
CA TYR A 14 9.52 -5.28 -3.62
C TYR A 14 10.62 -4.98 -2.59
N THR A 15 11.53 -4.08 -2.93
CA THR A 15 12.58 -3.66 -1.99
C THR A 15 12.00 -2.93 -0.79
N CYS A 16 11.04 -2.04 -0.96
CA CYS A 16 10.35 -1.35 0.13
C CYS A 16 9.60 -2.32 1.05
N SER A 17 9.02 -3.39 0.50
CA SER A 17 8.42 -4.45 1.30
C SER A 17 9.43 -5.09 2.25
N TYR A 18 10.66 -5.31 1.82
CA TYR A 18 11.73 -5.86 2.68
C TYR A 18 12.29 -4.85 3.67
N THR A 19 12.55 -3.62 3.25
CA THR A 19 13.10 -2.57 4.15
C THR A 19 12.09 -2.14 5.19
N GLY A 20 10.80 -2.20 4.87
CA GLY A 20 9.78 -1.55 5.67
C GLY A 20 9.84 -0.02 5.57
N VAL A 21 9.19 0.65 6.49
CA VAL A 21 9.03 2.11 6.51
C VAL A 21 9.53 2.71 7.83
N ASN A 22 9.80 4.01 7.85
CA ASN A 22 10.02 4.76 9.09
C ASN A 22 8.79 5.63 9.43
N ALA A 23 8.16 6.14 8.39
CA ALA A 23 6.87 6.83 8.44
C ALA A 23 5.95 6.20 7.40
N GLY A 24 4.64 6.39 7.52
CA GLY A 24 3.66 5.76 6.65
C GLY A 24 3.91 6.06 5.17
N MET A 25 3.88 5.01 4.34
CA MET A 25 4.02 5.09 2.89
C MET A 25 2.78 4.54 2.22
N VAL A 26 2.10 5.39 1.45
CA VAL A 26 0.90 5.01 0.69
C VAL A 26 1.18 5.19 -0.80
N ILE A 27 0.89 4.16 -1.58
CA ILE A 27 1.06 4.14 -3.03
C ILE A 27 -0.32 4.13 -3.68
N CYS A 28 -0.75 5.28 -4.20
CA CYS A 28 -2.00 5.37 -4.95
C CYS A 28 -1.79 4.88 -6.39
N VAL A 29 -2.56 3.87 -6.79
CA VAL A 29 -2.53 3.27 -8.12
C VAL A 29 -3.92 3.34 -8.75
N ALA A 30 -4.00 3.87 -9.96
CA ALA A 30 -5.23 3.92 -10.73
C ALA A 30 -5.15 2.91 -11.87
N ASP A 31 -5.83 1.79 -11.71
CA ASP A 31 -5.98 0.77 -12.74
C ASP A 31 -6.98 1.23 -13.80
N ASP A 32 -6.74 0.87 -15.04
CA ASP A 32 -7.57 1.21 -16.19
C ASP A 32 -8.18 -0.07 -16.77
N ALA A 33 -9.10 -0.66 -16.03
CA ALA A 33 -9.83 -1.83 -16.46
C ALA A 33 -10.61 -1.51 -17.77
N GLY A 34 -10.46 -2.36 -18.78
CA GLY A 34 -11.04 -2.15 -20.08
C GLY A 34 -10.24 -1.20 -20.97
N MET A 35 -9.07 -0.74 -20.56
CA MET A 35 -8.10 0.00 -21.37
C MET A 35 -8.65 1.29 -22.00
N HIS A 36 -9.41 2.08 -21.24
CA HIS A 36 -9.99 3.32 -21.74
C HIS A 36 -8.93 4.32 -22.22
N SER A 37 -7.73 4.29 -21.62
CA SER A 37 -6.63 5.21 -21.92
C SER A 37 -5.27 4.54 -21.73
N SER A 38 -5.16 3.24 -21.96
CA SER A 38 -3.93 2.46 -21.74
C SER A 38 -3.65 1.53 -22.91
N GLN A 39 -2.38 1.19 -23.13
CA GLN A 39 -1.96 0.26 -24.17
C GLN A 39 -2.20 -1.21 -23.84
N ASN A 40 -2.47 -1.52 -22.59
CA ASN A 40 -2.80 -2.87 -22.11
C ASN A 40 -3.57 -2.79 -20.80
N GLU A 41 -4.12 -3.90 -20.37
CA GLU A 41 -4.74 -4.07 -19.06
C GLU A 41 -3.78 -4.82 -18.13
N GLN A 42 -3.59 -4.28 -16.93
CA GLN A 42 -2.82 -4.90 -15.86
C GLN A 42 -3.63 -4.82 -14.56
N ASP A 43 -3.61 -5.88 -13.78
CA ASP A 43 -4.25 -5.91 -12.47
C ASP A 43 -3.19 -5.72 -11.37
N SER A 44 -3.21 -4.56 -10.73
CA SER A 44 -2.26 -4.21 -9.66
C SER A 44 -2.36 -5.11 -8.43
N ARG A 45 -3.44 -5.87 -8.26
CA ARG A 45 -3.58 -6.85 -7.16
C ARG A 45 -2.48 -7.90 -7.21
N HIS A 46 -2.06 -8.32 -8.40
CA HIS A 46 -0.97 -9.29 -8.55
C HIS A 46 0.38 -8.74 -8.04
N HIS A 47 0.63 -7.44 -8.22
CA HIS A 47 1.82 -6.79 -7.66
C HIS A 47 1.77 -6.73 -6.12
N ALA A 48 0.63 -6.43 -5.53
CA ALA A 48 0.46 -6.42 -4.08
C ALA A 48 0.71 -7.80 -3.46
N ILE A 49 0.11 -8.85 -4.04
CA ILE A 49 0.29 -10.24 -3.60
C ILE A 49 1.77 -10.65 -3.70
N ALA A 50 2.39 -10.40 -4.85
CA ALA A 50 3.77 -10.81 -5.10
C ALA A 50 4.77 -10.04 -4.22
N ALA A 51 4.53 -8.74 -3.97
CA ALA A 51 5.35 -7.92 -3.08
C ALA A 51 5.02 -8.12 -1.58
N LYS A 52 3.96 -8.87 -1.24
CA LYS A 52 3.49 -9.11 0.15
C LYS A 52 3.19 -7.80 0.90
N VAL A 53 2.51 -6.90 0.23
CA VAL A 53 2.04 -5.62 0.79
C VAL A 53 0.51 -5.58 0.80
N PRO A 54 -0.11 -4.96 1.81
CA PRO A 54 -1.56 -4.82 1.85
C PRO A 54 -2.06 -3.87 0.77
N MET A 55 -3.25 -4.14 0.27
CA MET A 55 -3.94 -3.30 -0.71
C MET A 55 -5.36 -3.00 -0.22
N LEU A 56 -5.74 -1.75 -0.28
CA LEU A 56 -7.11 -1.27 -0.06
C LEU A 56 -7.71 -0.87 -1.41
N GLU A 57 -8.92 -1.33 -1.67
CA GLU A 57 -9.63 -1.08 -2.92
C GLU A 57 -10.98 -0.43 -2.62
N PRO A 58 -11.07 0.92 -2.64
CA PRO A 58 -12.30 1.62 -2.35
C PRO A 58 -13.32 1.44 -3.46
N SER A 59 -14.60 1.35 -3.10
CA SER A 59 -15.74 1.24 -4.03
C SER A 59 -16.20 2.59 -4.58
N ASP A 60 -15.93 3.67 -3.84
CA ASP A 60 -16.30 5.03 -4.21
C ASP A 60 -15.28 6.08 -3.70
N SER A 61 -15.55 7.36 -3.98
CA SER A 61 -14.65 8.45 -3.59
C SER A 61 -14.69 8.76 -2.09
N ALA A 62 -15.77 8.46 -1.38
CA ALA A 62 -15.83 8.61 0.07
C ALA A 62 -14.97 7.55 0.77
N GLU A 63 -15.10 6.29 0.35
CA GLU A 63 -14.19 5.23 0.83
C GLU A 63 -12.73 5.54 0.48
N ALA A 64 -12.44 6.07 -0.71
CA ALA A 64 -11.08 6.45 -1.08
C ALA A 64 -10.48 7.46 -0.08
N TYR A 65 -11.26 8.44 0.34
CA TYR A 65 -10.84 9.40 1.36
C TYR A 65 -10.53 8.74 2.71
N HIS A 66 -11.40 7.86 3.19
CA HIS A 66 -11.21 7.17 4.46
C HIS A 66 -10.06 6.14 4.39
N PHE A 67 -9.98 5.39 3.30
CA PHE A 67 -8.94 4.37 3.11
C PHE A 67 -7.54 4.95 3.02
N VAL A 68 -7.37 6.11 2.37
CA VAL A 68 -6.05 6.77 2.33
C VAL A 68 -5.60 7.19 3.74
N LYS A 69 -6.49 7.69 4.58
CA LYS A 69 -6.15 8.03 5.98
C LYS A 69 -5.71 6.78 6.73
N ARG A 70 -6.52 5.72 6.67
CA ARG A 70 -6.23 4.45 7.37
C ARG A 70 -4.99 3.75 6.81
N ALA A 71 -4.70 3.91 5.51
CA ALA A 71 -3.53 3.32 4.87
C ALA A 71 -2.20 3.82 5.48
N PHE A 72 -2.11 5.09 5.89
CA PHE A 72 -0.92 5.60 6.58
C PHE A 72 -0.72 4.92 7.93
N GLU A 73 -1.79 4.75 8.71
CA GLU A 73 -1.75 4.06 10.00
C GLU A 73 -1.36 2.59 9.84
N LEU A 74 -1.98 1.87 8.90
CA LEU A 74 -1.64 0.49 8.58
C LEU A 74 -0.17 0.34 8.13
N SER A 75 0.31 1.28 7.33
CA SER A 75 1.69 1.28 6.87
C SER A 75 2.67 1.34 8.05
N GLU A 76 2.40 2.19 9.03
CA GLU A 76 3.24 2.32 10.23
C GLU A 76 3.09 1.13 11.18
N GLU A 77 1.87 0.63 11.36
CA GLU A 77 1.56 -0.51 12.21
C GLU A 77 2.24 -1.80 11.74
N PHE A 78 2.19 -2.05 10.44
CA PHE A 78 2.74 -3.28 9.84
C PHE A 78 4.14 -3.12 9.23
N ASP A 79 4.77 -1.96 9.36
CA ASP A 79 6.13 -1.70 8.82
C ASP A 79 6.24 -2.04 7.32
N THR A 80 5.30 -1.54 6.50
CA THR A 80 5.20 -1.88 5.06
C THR A 80 4.52 -0.77 4.28
N PRO A 81 4.86 -0.58 2.98
CA PRO A 81 4.00 0.22 2.11
C PRO A 81 2.58 -0.33 2.04
N VAL A 82 1.59 0.53 1.84
CA VAL A 82 0.20 0.17 1.57
C VAL A 82 -0.19 0.68 0.20
N ILE A 83 -0.81 -0.15 -0.62
CA ILE A 83 -1.35 0.26 -1.91
C ILE A 83 -2.82 0.64 -1.74
N VAL A 84 -3.21 1.80 -2.25
CA VAL A 84 -4.62 2.16 -2.46
C VAL A 84 -4.89 2.10 -3.96
N LYS A 85 -5.66 1.07 -4.34
CA LYS A 85 -5.99 0.80 -5.75
C LYS A 85 -7.33 1.42 -6.09
N MET A 86 -7.33 2.27 -7.09
CA MET A 86 -8.52 2.86 -7.67
C MET A 86 -8.73 2.34 -9.09
N CYS A 87 -9.95 2.38 -9.58
CA CYS A 87 -10.27 2.18 -10.98
C CYS A 87 -10.70 3.50 -11.62
N THR A 88 -10.84 3.51 -12.94
CA THR A 88 -11.29 4.69 -13.70
C THR A 88 -12.59 5.26 -13.16
N ARG A 89 -13.56 4.42 -12.81
CA ARG A 89 -14.86 4.86 -12.27
C ARG A 89 -14.69 5.63 -10.95
N VAL A 90 -13.95 5.08 -9.99
CA VAL A 90 -13.70 5.72 -8.69
C VAL A 90 -12.93 7.03 -8.87
N SER A 91 -11.92 7.04 -9.76
CA SER A 91 -11.11 8.23 -10.04
C SER A 91 -11.91 9.39 -10.66
N HIS A 92 -13.01 9.11 -11.32
CA HIS A 92 -13.92 10.10 -11.92
C HIS A 92 -15.19 10.34 -11.11
N SER A 93 -15.42 9.60 -10.03
CA SER A 93 -16.58 9.80 -9.16
C SER A 93 -16.40 11.01 -8.24
N GLN A 94 -17.52 11.52 -7.75
CA GLN A 94 -17.57 12.59 -6.76
C GLN A 94 -18.55 12.19 -5.66
N SER A 95 -18.15 12.44 -4.42
CA SER A 95 -18.96 12.19 -3.24
C SER A 95 -18.85 13.36 -2.27
N ILE A 96 -19.88 13.55 -1.47
CA ILE A 96 -19.80 14.46 -0.32
C ILE A 96 -19.12 13.70 0.81
N VAL A 97 -18.09 14.29 1.40
CA VAL A 97 -17.37 13.73 2.55
C VAL A 97 -17.27 14.76 3.66
N ASP A 98 -17.43 14.29 4.89
CA ASP A 98 -17.15 15.12 6.06
C ASP A 98 -15.65 15.14 6.31
N THR A 99 -15.06 16.33 6.23
CA THR A 99 -13.64 16.51 6.53
C THR A 99 -13.46 16.68 8.02
N GLY A 100 -12.76 15.76 8.66
CA GLY A 100 -12.36 15.89 10.07
C GLY A 100 -11.23 16.91 10.27
N GLU A 101 -10.91 17.17 11.53
CA GLU A 101 -9.75 17.99 11.88
C GLU A 101 -8.44 17.35 11.44
N ARG A 102 -7.47 18.20 11.11
CA ARG A 102 -6.13 17.72 10.74
C ARG A 102 -5.40 17.24 11.99
N VAL A 103 -5.05 15.97 12.02
CA VAL A 103 -4.16 15.40 13.03
C VAL A 103 -2.73 15.58 12.57
N MET A 104 -1.90 16.23 13.39
CA MET A 104 -0.47 16.38 13.15
C MET A 104 0.27 15.32 13.98
N PRO A 105 0.80 14.26 13.35
CA PRO A 105 1.59 13.28 14.08
C PRO A 105 2.92 13.87 14.54
N GLU A 106 3.44 13.37 15.65
CA GLU A 106 4.77 13.73 16.11
C GLU A 106 5.83 13.31 15.07
N PRO A 107 6.78 14.20 14.73
CA PRO A 107 7.83 13.89 13.77
C PRO A 107 8.69 12.72 14.26
N LYS A 108 8.76 11.66 13.49
CA LYS A 108 9.66 10.53 13.76
C LYS A 108 11.08 10.88 13.32
N LYS A 109 12.05 10.70 14.22
CA LYS A 109 13.46 10.83 13.87
C LYS A 109 13.91 9.63 13.04
N TYR A 110 14.69 9.88 12.01
CA TYR A 110 15.36 8.80 11.29
C TYR A 110 16.49 8.22 12.14
N GLU A 111 16.44 6.92 12.36
CA GLU A 111 17.53 6.18 12.99
C GLU A 111 18.25 5.34 11.93
N LYS A 112 19.57 5.53 11.85
CA LYS A 112 20.40 4.76 10.92
C LYS A 112 20.40 3.28 11.32
N ASN A 113 19.82 2.44 10.47
CA ASN A 113 19.78 0.99 10.66
C ASN A 113 20.14 0.28 9.36
N ILE A 114 21.41 -0.07 9.22
CA ILE A 114 21.95 -0.71 8.00
C ILE A 114 21.32 -2.09 7.80
N ALA A 115 21.09 -2.84 8.88
CA ALA A 115 20.51 -4.17 8.81
C ALA A 115 19.06 -4.16 8.30
N LYS A 116 18.33 -3.05 8.53
CA LYS A 116 16.94 -2.86 8.08
C LYS A 116 16.87 -2.25 6.68
N TYR A 117 17.64 -1.20 6.40
CA TYR A 117 17.43 -0.35 5.23
C TYR A 117 18.38 -0.62 4.04
N VAL A 118 19.43 -1.41 4.25
CA VAL A 118 20.35 -1.75 3.16
C VAL A 118 20.16 -3.21 2.75
N MET A 119 19.49 -3.42 1.61
CA MET A 119 19.13 -4.75 1.12
C MET A 119 20.27 -5.44 0.38
N MET A 120 21.40 -5.61 1.06
CA MET A 120 22.41 -6.59 0.63
C MET A 120 21.90 -8.02 0.85
N PRO A 121 22.35 -9.02 0.08
CA PRO A 121 21.85 -10.40 0.19
C PRO A 121 21.80 -10.96 1.61
N GLY A 122 22.83 -10.71 2.42
CA GLY A 122 22.88 -11.17 3.82
C GLY A 122 21.86 -10.47 4.73
N ASN A 123 21.47 -9.22 4.44
CA ASN A 123 20.41 -8.51 5.15
C ASN A 123 19.03 -8.96 4.65
N ALA A 124 18.87 -9.15 3.33
CA ALA A 124 17.63 -9.61 2.74
C ALA A 124 17.22 -10.99 3.27
N ILE A 125 18.15 -11.94 3.40
CA ILE A 125 17.91 -13.25 4.01
C ILE A 125 17.36 -13.11 5.43
N ARG A 126 17.91 -12.20 6.24
CA ARG A 126 17.44 -11.97 7.61
C ARG A 126 16.10 -11.24 7.67
N ARG A 127 15.79 -10.40 6.68
CA ARG A 127 14.51 -9.69 6.60
C ARG A 127 13.38 -10.58 6.08
N HIS A 128 13.67 -11.62 5.31
CA HIS A 128 12.64 -12.50 4.74
C HIS A 128 11.69 -13.10 5.80
N PRO A 129 12.17 -13.70 6.91
CA PRO A 129 11.27 -14.17 7.97
C PRO A 129 10.36 -13.09 8.56
N VAL A 130 10.84 -11.84 8.65
CA VAL A 130 10.05 -10.70 9.12
C VAL A 130 8.91 -10.37 8.14
N VAL A 131 9.19 -10.43 6.83
CA VAL A 131 8.18 -10.23 5.79
C VAL A 131 7.12 -11.34 5.84
N GLU A 132 7.53 -12.61 6.02
CA GLU A 132 6.61 -13.74 6.13
C GLU A 132 5.70 -13.63 7.37
N GLU A 133 6.27 -13.29 8.52
CA GLU A 133 5.49 -13.09 9.75
C GLU A 133 4.52 -11.92 9.63
N ARG A 134 4.95 -10.82 9.03
CA ARG A 134 4.08 -9.69 8.72
C ARG A 134 2.93 -10.11 7.81
N THR A 135 3.20 -10.93 6.81
CA THR A 135 2.15 -11.44 5.90
C THR A 135 1.09 -12.24 6.66
N ARG A 136 1.49 -13.11 7.61
CA ARG A 136 0.53 -13.82 8.48
C ARG A 136 -0.31 -12.87 9.33
N LYS A 137 0.30 -11.83 9.90
CA LYS A 137 -0.42 -10.81 10.68
C LYS A 137 -1.40 -10.03 9.81
N LEU A 138 -1.00 -9.66 8.59
CA LEU A 138 -1.88 -8.99 7.63
C LEU A 138 -3.05 -9.88 7.20
N THR A 139 -2.84 -11.17 7.03
CA THR A 139 -3.92 -12.13 6.75
C THR A 139 -4.93 -12.16 7.89
N ALA A 140 -4.46 -12.32 9.13
CA ALA A 140 -5.33 -12.32 10.29
C ALA A 140 -6.08 -10.98 10.48
N PHE A 141 -5.41 -9.85 10.21
CA PHE A 141 -6.05 -8.53 10.21
C PHE A 141 -7.16 -8.45 9.16
N ALA A 142 -6.89 -8.92 7.93
CA ALA A 142 -7.85 -8.85 6.84
C ALA A 142 -9.15 -9.64 7.12
N GLU A 143 -9.07 -10.76 7.85
CA GLU A 143 -10.25 -11.56 8.22
C GLU A 143 -11.20 -10.82 9.18
N HIS A 144 -10.71 -9.86 9.95
CA HIS A 144 -11.48 -9.11 10.94
C HIS A 144 -11.57 -7.61 10.65
N CYS A 145 -11.07 -7.21 9.47
CA CYS A 145 -11.01 -5.81 9.09
C CYS A 145 -12.39 -5.21 8.85
N GLU A 146 -12.67 -4.08 9.46
CA GLU A 146 -13.94 -3.33 9.34
C GLU A 146 -14.25 -2.86 7.90
N PHE A 147 -13.24 -2.82 7.03
CA PHE A 147 -13.39 -2.41 5.63
C PHE A 147 -13.91 -3.54 4.74
N ASN A 148 -13.75 -4.79 5.15
CA ASN A 148 -14.25 -5.95 4.42
C ASN A 148 -15.72 -6.18 4.77
N ARG A 149 -16.61 -5.66 3.92
CA ARG A 149 -18.05 -5.84 4.06
C ARG A 149 -18.55 -6.88 3.04
N VAL A 150 -19.35 -7.79 3.48
CA VAL A 150 -20.07 -8.78 2.64
C VAL A 150 -21.51 -8.31 2.48
#